data_0f58afaef8dbe74edeb7eb123e6a53b4
#
_entry.id   0f58afaef8dbe74edeb7eb123e6a53b4
#
_cell.length_a   1.000
_cell.length_b   1.000
_cell.length_c   1.000
_cell.angle_alpha   90.00
_cell.angle_beta   90.00
_cell.angle_gamma   90.00
#
_symmetry.space_group_name_H-M   'P 1'
#
loop_
_entity.id
_entity.type
_entity.pdbx_description
1 polymer ?
#
loop_
_entity_poly.entity_id
_entity_poly.type
_entity_poly.pdbx_seq_one_letter_code
_entity_poly.pdbx_strand_id
1 'polypeptide(L)'
;MEQERVSLAIEKDLLRRFDALLERRQLGNRSEAVRDLIRRLLVEEEAGGDEEVVGTLTLVYDHGQRELTDRLVDAGHHHHARILSTLHVHLDDRLCLEVQALRGIPAELRHLADHVLGLKGVKHGQLVMSSARL
;
A
#
# COMPACT_ATOMS: atom_id res chain seq x y z
N MET A 1 26.55 -1.06 -17.43
CA MET A 1 26.01 -0.57 -16.16
C MET A 1 26.59 -1.37 -15.02
N GLU A 2 27.16 -0.67 -14.07
CA GLU A 2 27.79 -1.31 -12.91
C GLU A 2 26.70 -1.90 -11.99
N GLN A 3 26.97 -3.12 -11.49
CA GLN A 3 26.05 -3.82 -10.59
C GLN A 3 26.73 -4.12 -9.27
N GLU A 4 25.97 -4.04 -8.21
CA GLU A 4 26.39 -4.38 -6.87
C GLU A 4 25.63 -5.60 -6.37
N ARG A 5 26.31 -6.51 -5.68
CA ARG A 5 25.68 -7.69 -5.09
C ARG A 5 25.15 -7.36 -3.71
N VAL A 6 23.93 -7.75 -3.45
CA VAL A 6 23.25 -7.55 -2.17
C VAL A 6 22.74 -8.88 -1.64
N SER A 7 22.90 -9.12 -0.35
CA SER A 7 22.33 -10.29 0.33
C SER A 7 21.06 -9.90 1.07
N LEU A 8 20.05 -10.75 0.96
CA LEU A 8 18.78 -10.56 1.65
C LEU A 8 18.44 -11.80 2.47
N ALA A 9 17.96 -11.59 3.69
CA ALA A 9 17.38 -12.64 4.51
C ALA A 9 15.86 -12.66 4.30
N ILE A 10 15.36 -13.75 3.79
CA ILE A 10 13.93 -13.92 3.47
C ILE A 10 13.46 -15.23 4.09
N GLU A 11 12.28 -15.25 4.67
CA GLU A 11 11.69 -16.45 5.21
C GLU A 11 11.58 -17.54 4.14
N LYS A 12 11.89 -18.77 4.50
CA LYS A 12 11.91 -19.89 3.55
C LYS A 12 10.60 -20.08 2.81
N ASP A 13 9.48 -19.98 3.50
CA ASP A 13 8.18 -20.16 2.89
C ASP A 13 7.86 -19.04 1.90
N LEU A 14 8.16 -17.80 2.27
CA LEU A 14 7.96 -16.63 1.41
C LEU A 14 8.79 -16.76 0.14
N LEU A 15 10.06 -17.13 0.27
CA LEU A 15 10.95 -17.31 -0.88
C LEU A 15 10.46 -18.42 -1.81
N ARG A 16 10.02 -19.54 -1.25
CA ARG A 16 9.47 -20.65 -2.05
C ARG A 16 8.25 -20.21 -2.85
N ARG A 17 7.36 -19.46 -2.23
CA ARG A 17 6.16 -18.93 -2.91
C ARG A 17 6.54 -17.93 -4.00
N PHE A 18 7.55 -17.11 -3.76
CA PHE A 18 8.07 -16.18 -4.75
C PHE A 18 8.65 -16.91 -5.95
N ASP A 19 9.50 -17.92 -5.72
CA ASP A 19 10.08 -18.73 -6.79
C ASP A 19 9.00 -19.42 -7.64
N ALA A 20 7.97 -19.96 -7.01
CA ALA A 20 6.85 -20.58 -7.72
C ALA A 20 6.09 -19.57 -8.58
N LEU A 21 5.94 -18.34 -8.11
CA LEU A 21 5.31 -17.27 -8.87
C LEU A 21 6.15 -16.85 -10.07
N LEU A 22 7.48 -16.75 -9.91
CA LEU A 22 8.39 -16.42 -10.99
C LEU A 22 8.29 -17.42 -12.13
N GLU A 23 8.27 -18.70 -11.79
CA GLU A 23 8.15 -19.77 -12.77
C GLU A 23 6.79 -19.72 -13.48
N ARG A 24 5.70 -19.62 -12.73
CA ARG A 24 4.34 -19.61 -13.28
C ARG A 24 4.11 -18.41 -14.20
N ARG A 25 4.65 -17.25 -13.87
CA ARG A 25 4.50 -16.02 -14.65
C ARG A 25 5.64 -15.74 -15.64
N GLN A 26 6.63 -16.63 -15.68
CA GLN A 26 7.79 -16.45 -16.54
C GLN A 26 8.48 -15.09 -16.35
N LEU A 27 8.69 -14.71 -15.09
CA LEU A 27 9.23 -13.40 -14.72
C LEU A 27 10.75 -13.34 -14.68
N GLY A 28 11.43 -14.32 -15.30
CA GLY A 28 12.87 -14.41 -15.28
C GLY A 28 13.40 -15.02 -13.98
N ASN A 29 14.54 -14.52 -13.52
CA ASN A 29 15.14 -15.00 -12.29
C ASN A 29 14.85 -14.04 -11.12
N ARG A 30 15.30 -14.44 -9.91
CA ARG A 30 15.11 -13.63 -8.70
C ARG A 30 15.65 -12.22 -8.85
N SER A 31 16.86 -12.09 -9.40
CA SER A 31 17.51 -10.78 -9.55
C SER A 31 16.71 -9.85 -10.47
N GLU A 32 16.23 -10.35 -11.59
CA GLU A 32 15.42 -9.56 -12.52
C GLU A 32 14.10 -9.14 -11.88
N ALA A 33 13.43 -10.07 -11.21
CA ALA A 33 12.15 -9.79 -10.55
C ALA A 33 12.30 -8.75 -9.44
N VAL A 34 13.34 -8.85 -8.63
CA VAL A 34 13.62 -7.88 -7.56
C VAL A 34 13.94 -6.51 -8.15
N ARG A 35 14.76 -6.44 -9.21
CA ARG A 35 15.06 -5.18 -9.90
C ARG A 35 13.78 -4.52 -10.43
N ASP A 36 12.89 -5.31 -11.02
CA ASP A 36 11.63 -4.79 -11.54
C ASP A 36 10.73 -4.25 -10.43
N LEU A 37 10.67 -4.91 -9.28
CA LEU A 37 9.94 -4.44 -8.11
C LEU A 37 10.52 -3.11 -7.61
N ILE A 38 11.83 -2.99 -7.55
CA ILE A 38 12.51 -1.75 -7.14
C ILE A 38 12.20 -0.63 -8.12
N ARG A 39 12.30 -0.89 -9.42
CA ARG A 39 11.98 0.12 -10.44
C ARG A 39 10.54 0.61 -10.34
N ARG A 40 9.59 -0.30 -10.15
CA ARG A 40 8.17 0.06 -9.99
C ARG A 40 7.97 0.95 -8.78
N LEU A 41 8.57 0.59 -7.66
CA LEU A 41 8.44 1.39 -6.44
C LEU A 41 9.02 2.80 -6.63
N LEU A 42 10.18 2.92 -7.28
CA LEU A 42 10.79 4.22 -7.56
C LEU A 42 9.96 5.06 -8.52
N VAL A 43 9.40 4.44 -9.56
CA VAL A 43 8.54 5.13 -10.53
C VAL A 43 7.27 5.63 -9.84
N GLU A 44 6.67 4.82 -8.98
CA GLU A 44 5.50 5.23 -8.20
C GLU A 44 5.82 6.42 -7.29
N GLU A 45 6.98 6.43 -6.65
CA GLU A 45 7.40 7.51 -5.77
C GLU A 45 7.65 8.80 -6.52
N GLU A 46 8.23 8.72 -7.72
CA GLU A 46 8.53 9.88 -8.56
C GLU A 46 7.31 10.39 -9.33
N ALA A 47 6.30 9.55 -9.49
CA ALA A 47 5.10 9.92 -10.24
C ALA A 47 4.22 10.89 -9.46
N GLY A 48 3.51 11.74 -10.17
CA GLY A 48 2.41 12.56 -9.66
C GLY A 48 2.76 14.01 -9.38
N GLY A 49 3.97 14.34 -9.01
CA GLY A 49 4.37 15.74 -8.77
C GLY A 49 3.45 16.49 -7.80
N ASP A 50 3.13 17.74 -8.12
CA ASP A 50 2.33 18.64 -7.27
C ASP A 50 0.85 18.74 -7.68
N GLU A 51 0.45 17.99 -8.69
CA GLU A 51 -0.95 18.02 -9.12
C GLU A 51 -1.80 17.08 -8.28
N GLU A 52 -3.01 17.50 -7.98
CA GLU A 52 -3.97 16.64 -7.29
C GLU A 52 -4.32 15.41 -8.12
N VAL A 53 -4.38 14.28 -7.45
CA VAL A 53 -4.84 13.01 -8.02
C VAL A 53 -5.95 12.45 -7.14
N VAL A 54 -6.63 11.45 -7.66
CA VAL A 54 -7.55 10.64 -6.87
C VAL A 54 -6.90 9.32 -6.55
N GLY A 55 -7.31 8.70 -5.48
CA GLY A 55 -6.79 7.40 -5.09
C GLY A 55 -7.78 6.64 -4.23
N THR A 56 -7.50 5.35 -4.09
CA THR A 56 -8.20 4.52 -3.14
C THR A 56 -7.19 3.91 -2.18
N LEU A 57 -7.52 3.97 -0.89
CA LEU A 57 -6.78 3.27 0.15
C LEU A 57 -7.64 2.12 0.62
N THR A 58 -7.19 0.90 0.34
CA THR A 58 -7.87 -0.31 0.78
C THR A 58 -7.09 -0.90 1.95
N LEU A 59 -7.78 -1.21 3.04
CA LEU A 59 -7.15 -1.83 4.18
C LEU A 59 -8.05 -2.88 4.82
N VAL A 60 -7.40 -3.88 5.40
CA VAL A 60 -8.05 -4.90 6.22
C VAL A 60 -7.48 -4.77 7.63
N TYR A 61 -8.36 -4.66 8.60
CA TYR A 61 -7.94 -4.46 9.98
C TYR A 61 -8.81 -5.24 10.95
N ASP A 62 -8.27 -5.44 12.13
CA ASP A 62 -8.97 -6.11 13.24
C ASP A 62 -9.79 -5.07 14.01
N HIS A 63 -11.11 -5.07 13.82
CA HIS A 63 -11.97 -4.12 14.54
C HIS A 63 -12.10 -4.41 16.03
N GLY A 64 -11.64 -5.58 16.48
CA GLY A 64 -11.52 -5.88 17.90
C GLY A 64 -10.30 -5.22 18.54
N GLN A 65 -9.40 -4.67 17.75
CA GLN A 65 -8.23 -3.97 18.26
C GLN A 65 -8.65 -2.65 18.91
N ARG A 66 -8.28 -2.50 20.18
CA ARG A 66 -8.66 -1.34 20.97
C ARG A 66 -8.14 -0.05 20.36
N GLU A 67 -8.98 0.97 20.30
CA GLU A 67 -8.64 2.32 19.82
C GLU A 67 -8.32 2.44 18.33
N LEU A 68 -8.31 1.35 17.56
CA LEU A 68 -7.95 1.42 16.16
C LEU A 68 -8.93 2.28 15.36
N THR A 69 -10.23 2.14 15.58
CA THR A 69 -11.24 2.93 14.87
C THR A 69 -11.02 4.43 15.11
N ASP A 70 -10.74 4.82 16.36
CA ASP A 70 -10.48 6.22 16.70
C ASP A 70 -9.20 6.73 16.03
N ARG A 71 -8.16 5.91 15.98
CA ARG A 71 -6.91 6.26 15.32
C ARG A 71 -7.06 6.42 13.80
N LEU A 72 -7.91 5.61 13.18
CA LEU A 72 -8.22 5.75 11.76
C LEU A 72 -8.91 7.07 11.46
N VAL A 73 -9.86 7.46 12.30
CA VAL A 73 -10.55 8.76 12.18
C VAL A 73 -9.55 9.90 12.39
N ASP A 74 -8.73 9.82 13.42
CA ASP A 74 -7.73 10.85 13.73
C ASP A 74 -6.71 11.00 12.59
N ALA A 75 -6.27 9.91 11.98
CA ALA A 75 -5.35 9.97 10.85
C ALA A 75 -5.95 10.79 9.70
N GLY A 76 -7.24 10.61 9.42
CA GLY A 76 -7.94 11.40 8.39
C GLY A 76 -7.96 12.89 8.70
N HIS A 77 -8.03 13.28 9.99
CA HIS A 77 -8.03 14.68 10.40
C HIS A 77 -6.66 15.35 10.40
N HIS A 78 -5.59 14.58 10.54
CA HIS A 78 -4.22 15.10 10.64
C HIS A 78 -3.49 15.20 9.30
N HIS A 79 -4.11 14.77 8.22
CA HIS A 79 -3.50 14.80 6.90
C HIS A 79 -4.22 15.77 5.97
N HIS A 80 -3.47 16.39 5.05
CA HIS A 80 -4.02 17.32 4.08
C HIS A 80 -4.83 16.63 2.97
N ALA A 81 -4.66 15.33 2.81
CA ALA A 81 -5.44 14.54 1.86
C ALA A 81 -6.92 14.58 2.27
N ARG A 82 -7.79 14.75 1.28
CA ARG A 82 -9.24 14.74 1.52
C ARG A 82 -9.80 13.34 1.37
N ILE A 83 -10.51 12.88 2.38
CA ILE A 83 -11.27 11.65 2.30
C ILE A 83 -12.66 12.00 1.76
N LEU A 84 -12.94 11.58 0.52
CA LEU A 84 -14.19 11.90 -0.14
C LEU A 84 -15.32 10.98 0.31
N SER A 85 -15.02 9.72 0.56
CA SER A 85 -15.99 8.71 0.96
C SER A 85 -15.25 7.53 1.58
N THR A 86 -15.94 6.81 2.44
CA THR A 86 -15.42 5.60 3.08
C THR A 86 -16.46 4.49 2.96
N LEU A 87 -16.03 3.34 2.46
CA LEU A 87 -16.83 2.11 2.44
C LEU A 87 -16.31 1.20 3.55
N HIS A 88 -17.21 0.66 4.35
CA HIS A 88 -16.90 -0.17 5.50
C HIS A 88 -17.64 -1.49 5.40
N VAL A 89 -16.93 -2.60 5.43
CA VAL A 89 -17.52 -3.93 5.29
C VAL A 89 -16.99 -4.85 6.39
N HIS A 90 -17.89 -5.46 7.15
CA HIS A 90 -17.51 -6.50 8.09
C HIS A 90 -17.28 -7.80 7.34
N LEU A 91 -16.08 -8.36 7.46
CA LEU A 91 -15.74 -9.63 6.82
C LEU A 91 -16.09 -10.82 7.69
N ASP A 92 -15.88 -10.70 8.99
CA ASP A 92 -16.22 -11.69 10.00
C ASP A 92 -16.28 -11.02 11.38
N ASP A 93 -16.22 -11.81 12.46
CA ASP A 93 -16.32 -11.30 13.83
C ASP A 93 -15.18 -10.36 14.22
N ARG A 94 -14.06 -10.41 13.51
CA ARG A 94 -12.85 -9.67 13.86
C ARG A 94 -12.38 -8.72 12.78
N LEU A 95 -12.53 -9.07 11.52
CA LEU A 95 -11.92 -8.34 10.41
C LEU A 95 -12.92 -7.45 9.69
N CYS A 96 -12.48 -6.26 9.39
CA CYS A 96 -13.17 -5.31 8.52
C CYS A 96 -12.34 -4.98 7.30
N LEU A 97 -13.01 -4.80 6.19
CA LEU A 97 -12.46 -4.18 4.99
C LEU A 97 -12.90 -2.72 4.96
N GLU A 98 -11.98 -1.82 4.77
CA GLU A 98 -12.29 -0.41 4.56
C GLU A 98 -11.68 0.05 3.24
N VAL A 99 -12.45 0.80 2.47
CA VAL A 99 -11.97 1.44 1.24
C VAL A 99 -12.27 2.92 1.35
N GLN A 100 -11.22 3.73 1.27
CA GLN A 100 -11.34 5.18 1.31
C GLN A 100 -11.08 5.75 -0.08
N ALA A 101 -11.98 6.57 -0.58
CA ALA A 101 -11.76 7.35 -1.79
C ALA A 101 -11.10 8.66 -1.38
N LEU A 102 -9.96 8.96 -1.96
CA LEU A 102 -9.09 10.06 -1.55
C LEU A 102 -8.83 11.01 -2.70
N ARG A 103 -8.57 12.27 -2.35
CA ARG A 103 -8.10 13.29 -3.30
C ARG A 103 -7.06 14.16 -2.63
N GLY A 104 -5.97 14.43 -3.34
CA GLY A 104 -4.87 15.24 -2.86
C GLY A 104 -3.66 15.10 -3.75
N ILE A 105 -2.57 15.76 -3.39
CA ILE A 105 -1.31 15.55 -4.10
C ILE A 105 -0.72 14.20 -3.71
N PRO A 106 0.01 13.53 -4.60
CA PRO A 106 0.51 12.17 -4.34
C PRO A 106 1.28 12.02 -3.02
N ALA A 107 2.12 12.99 -2.68
CA ALA A 107 2.88 12.93 -1.43
C ALA A 107 1.97 12.91 -0.19
N GLU A 108 0.88 13.66 -0.21
CA GLU A 108 -0.09 13.70 0.88
C GLU A 108 -0.83 12.37 1.00
N LEU A 109 -1.22 11.78 -0.15
CA LEU A 109 -1.90 10.49 -0.16
C LEU A 109 -0.99 9.38 0.37
N ARG A 110 0.28 9.38 -0.04
CA ARG A 110 1.26 8.40 0.44
C ARG A 110 1.50 8.56 1.94
N HIS A 111 1.61 9.79 2.42
CA HIS A 111 1.83 10.06 3.84
C HIS A 111 0.65 9.55 4.69
N LEU A 112 -0.57 9.81 4.25
CA LEU A 112 -1.77 9.27 4.92
C LEU A 112 -1.76 7.74 4.91
N ALA A 113 -1.50 7.13 3.75
CA ALA A 113 -1.47 5.69 3.61
C ALA A 113 -0.42 5.04 4.53
N ASP A 114 0.79 5.58 4.55
CA ASP A 114 1.88 5.06 5.38
C ASP A 114 1.51 5.14 6.87
N HIS A 115 0.91 6.23 7.29
CA HIS A 115 0.45 6.39 8.67
C HIS A 115 -0.62 5.35 9.02
N VAL A 116 -1.66 5.26 8.20
CA VAL A 116 -2.79 4.34 8.44
C VAL A 116 -2.36 2.88 8.40
N LEU A 117 -1.58 2.50 7.41
CA LEU A 117 -1.12 1.12 7.25
C LEU A 117 -0.12 0.70 8.34
N GLY A 118 0.52 1.66 9.01
CA GLY A 118 1.40 1.41 10.13
C GLY A 118 0.70 1.26 11.48
N LEU A 119 -0.60 1.52 11.56
CA LEU A 119 -1.33 1.42 12.83
C LEU A 119 -1.46 -0.04 13.28
N LYS A 120 -1.32 -0.25 14.59
CA LYS A 120 -1.50 -1.57 15.19
C LYS A 120 -2.92 -2.07 14.97
N GLY A 121 -3.04 -3.29 14.47
CA GLY A 121 -4.33 -3.89 14.14
C GLY A 121 -4.67 -3.83 12.65
N VAL A 122 -4.01 -3.00 11.89
CA VAL A 122 -4.10 -3.03 10.43
C VAL A 122 -3.26 -4.20 9.94
N LYS A 123 -3.90 -5.14 9.24
CA LYS A 123 -3.26 -6.36 8.77
C LYS A 123 -2.48 -6.14 7.49
N HIS A 124 -3.09 -5.47 6.54
CA HIS A 124 -2.46 -5.06 5.29
C HIS A 124 -3.34 -4.07 4.58
N GLY A 125 -2.81 -3.47 3.55
CA GLY A 125 -3.56 -2.58 2.69
C GLY A 125 -2.70 -2.07 1.55
N GLN A 126 -3.32 -1.25 0.71
CA GLN A 126 -2.67 -0.72 -0.48
C GLN A 126 -3.31 0.59 -0.90
N LEU A 127 -2.48 1.54 -1.26
CA LEU A 127 -2.89 2.77 -1.90
C LEU A 127 -2.75 2.60 -3.41
N VAL A 128 -3.80 2.91 -4.15
CA VAL A 128 -3.79 2.98 -5.61
C VAL A 128 -4.14 4.40 -6.00
N MET A 129 -3.27 5.05 -6.79
CA MET A 129 -3.50 6.40 -7.27
C MET A 129 -3.83 6.39 -8.75
N SER A 130 -4.76 7.26 -9.14
CA SER A 130 -5.19 7.43 -10.53
C SER A 130 -5.25 8.91 -10.85
N SER A 131 -5.13 9.25 -12.14
CA SER A 131 -5.25 10.64 -12.54
C SER A 131 -6.66 11.16 -12.32
N ALA A 132 -6.79 12.40 -11.85
CA ALA A 132 -8.05 13.12 -11.77
C ALA A 132 -8.36 13.84 -13.09
N ARG A 133 -7.47 13.75 -14.06
CA ARG A 133 -7.62 14.33 -15.40
C ARG A 133 -7.75 13.23 -16.44
N LEU A 134 -8.58 13.42 -17.41
CA LEU A 134 -8.77 12.54 -18.56
C LEU A 134 -8.24 13.19 -19.82
#